data_20916fcb0bd79960d078f1598663a624
#
_entry.id   20916fcb0bd79960d078f1598663a624
#
_cell.length_a   1.000
_cell.length_b   1.000
_cell.length_c   1.000
_cell.angle_alpha   90.00
_cell.angle_beta   90.00
_cell.angle_gamma   90.00
#
_symmetry.space_group_name_H-M   'P 1'
#
loop_
_entity.id
_entity.type
_entity.pdbx_description
1 polymer ?
#
loop_
_entity_poly.entity_id
_entity_poly.type
_entity_poly.pdbx_seq_one_letter_code
_entity_poly.pdbx_strand_id
1 'polypeptide(L)'
;MIKKVLVLVSALAMLVSGALFTASAQDGPTPQQRAEAAADTRQSVFKLLIFNLRPIAGMAQGAPFNAEVAERNARNIAALAPMIPGLFAAMDTRDFDVETEALDVIWENPTEFAAKAQTLMENANAFAEVASGGDMAATLGAFRGLGGSCGNCHDDFRVDND
;
A
#
# COMPACT_ATOMS: atom_id res chain seq x y z
N MET A 1 23.38 -74.13 51.10
CA MET A 1 23.36 -72.70 51.59
C MET A 1 22.99 -71.80 50.42
N ILE A 2 21.70 -71.50 50.23
CA ILE A 2 21.19 -70.72 49.10
C ILE A 2 20.78 -69.35 49.66
N LYS A 3 21.54 -68.32 49.34
CA LYS A 3 21.19 -66.96 49.72
C LYS A 3 20.09 -66.48 48.79
N LYS A 4 18.92 -66.23 49.37
CA LYS A 4 17.80 -65.60 48.65
C LYS A 4 18.16 -64.12 48.42
N VAL A 5 18.37 -63.74 47.16
CA VAL A 5 18.51 -62.34 46.74
C VAL A 5 17.09 -61.79 46.49
N LEU A 6 16.69 -60.89 47.36
CA LEU A 6 15.40 -60.19 47.27
C LEU A 6 15.61 -59.04 46.26
N VAL A 7 15.06 -59.15 45.07
CA VAL A 7 15.07 -58.08 44.10
C VAL A 7 13.89 -57.17 44.40
N LEU A 8 14.17 -56.01 44.97
CA LEU A 8 13.21 -54.92 45.11
C LEU A 8 13.04 -54.24 43.77
N VAL A 9 11.93 -54.52 43.09
CA VAL A 9 11.51 -53.78 41.89
C VAL A 9 10.86 -52.47 42.36
N SER A 10 11.63 -51.41 42.36
CA SER A 10 11.11 -50.07 42.56
C SER A 10 10.37 -49.59 41.31
N ALA A 11 9.06 -49.65 41.33
CA ALA A 11 8.21 -49.05 40.30
C ALA A 11 8.33 -47.53 40.39
N LEU A 12 9.15 -46.93 39.56
CA LEU A 12 9.24 -45.50 39.36
C LEU A 12 8.05 -45.07 38.49
N ALA A 13 6.98 -44.63 39.13
CA ALA A 13 5.86 -44.00 38.44
C ALA A 13 6.32 -42.65 37.92
N MET A 14 6.67 -42.58 36.63
CA MET A 14 6.85 -41.30 35.92
C MET A 14 5.47 -40.65 35.76
N LEU A 15 5.19 -39.68 36.61
CA LEU A 15 4.12 -38.72 36.38
C LEU A 15 4.52 -37.88 35.16
N VAL A 16 4.11 -38.31 33.96
CA VAL A 16 4.12 -37.45 32.77
C VAL A 16 3.04 -36.41 32.98
N SER A 17 3.43 -35.25 33.58
CA SER A 17 2.60 -34.06 33.57
C SER A 17 2.52 -33.57 32.12
N GLY A 18 1.51 -34.08 31.40
CA GLY A 18 1.13 -33.54 30.10
C GLY A 18 0.68 -32.11 30.30
N ALA A 19 1.61 -31.16 30.09
CA ALA A 19 1.24 -29.77 29.84
C ALA A 19 0.39 -29.79 28.57
N LEU A 20 -0.93 -29.71 28.74
CA LEU A 20 -1.85 -29.36 27.66
C LEU A 20 -1.49 -27.95 27.22
N PHE A 21 -0.59 -27.83 26.27
CA PHE A 21 -0.49 -26.60 25.49
C PHE A 21 -1.83 -26.49 24.74
N THR A 22 -2.78 -25.79 25.36
CA THR A 22 -3.90 -25.24 24.61
C THR A 22 -3.27 -24.25 23.63
N ALA A 23 -2.99 -24.70 22.42
CA ALA A 23 -2.77 -23.82 21.29
C ALA A 23 -4.07 -23.03 21.17
N SER A 24 -4.07 -21.81 21.73
CA SER A 24 -5.09 -20.83 21.41
C SER A 24 -4.98 -20.66 19.91
N ALA A 25 -5.94 -21.21 19.16
CA ALA A 25 -6.12 -20.83 17.77
C ALA A 25 -6.26 -19.32 17.83
N GLN A 26 -5.24 -18.59 17.35
CA GLN A 26 -5.37 -17.16 17.19
C GLN A 26 -6.48 -17.00 16.15
N ASP A 27 -7.65 -16.57 16.61
CA ASP A 27 -8.71 -16.17 15.71
C ASP A 27 -8.09 -15.17 14.74
N GLY A 28 -8.24 -15.43 13.45
CA GLY A 28 -7.71 -14.53 12.41
C GLY A 28 -8.26 -13.10 12.62
N PRO A 29 -7.75 -12.10 11.89
CA PRO A 29 -8.16 -10.72 12.07
C PRO A 29 -9.68 -10.56 11.91
N THR A 30 -10.30 -9.78 12.76
CA THR A 30 -11.73 -9.46 12.67
C THR A 30 -12.06 -8.70 11.37
N PRO A 31 -13.33 -8.61 10.94
CA PRO A 31 -13.70 -7.78 9.80
C PRO A 31 -13.24 -6.33 9.94
N GLN A 32 -13.38 -5.73 11.12
CA GLN A 32 -12.91 -4.37 11.42
C GLN A 32 -11.39 -4.24 11.25
N GLN A 33 -10.60 -5.16 11.80
CA GLN A 33 -9.14 -5.15 11.65
C GLN A 33 -8.70 -5.32 10.19
N ARG A 34 -9.44 -6.09 9.38
CA ARG A 34 -9.18 -6.19 7.94
C ARG A 34 -9.48 -4.89 7.21
N ALA A 35 -10.54 -4.19 7.59
CA ALA A 35 -10.88 -2.90 7.02
C ALA A 35 -9.82 -1.83 7.33
N GLU A 36 -9.36 -1.78 8.57
CA GLU A 36 -8.26 -0.90 9.00
C GLU A 36 -6.97 -1.19 8.22
N ALA A 37 -6.59 -2.47 8.09
CA ALA A 37 -5.42 -2.88 7.31
C ALA A 37 -5.55 -2.56 5.82
N ALA A 38 -6.75 -2.65 5.25
CA ALA A 38 -7.01 -2.26 3.87
C ALA A 38 -6.85 -0.74 3.67
N ALA A 39 -7.38 0.08 4.59
CA ALA A 39 -7.22 1.53 4.57
C ALA A 39 -5.74 1.93 4.71
N ASP A 40 -5.00 1.35 5.66
CA ASP A 40 -3.56 1.60 5.83
C ASP A 40 -2.74 1.23 4.58
N THR A 41 -3.06 0.10 3.95
CA THR A 41 -2.38 -0.33 2.72
C THR A 41 -2.59 0.67 1.59
N ARG A 42 -3.82 1.19 1.39
CA ARG A 42 -4.13 2.24 0.40
C ARG A 42 -3.35 3.51 0.69
N GLN A 43 -3.36 3.98 1.94
CA GLN A 43 -2.60 5.16 2.37
C GLN A 43 -1.09 4.99 2.14
N SER A 44 -0.56 3.78 2.33
CA SER A 44 0.84 3.49 2.10
C SER A 44 1.24 3.64 0.64
N VAL A 45 0.41 3.20 -0.31
CA VAL A 45 0.64 3.43 -1.75
C VAL A 45 0.60 4.92 -2.08
N PHE A 46 -0.37 5.68 -1.55
CA PHE A 46 -0.43 7.13 -1.77
C PHE A 46 0.77 7.86 -1.15
N LYS A 47 1.27 7.43 0.01
CA LYS A 47 2.52 7.96 0.58
C LYS A 47 3.72 7.73 -0.36
N LEU A 48 3.80 6.56 -1.00
CA LEU A 48 4.85 6.27 -1.99
C LEU A 48 4.70 7.11 -3.27
N LEU A 49 3.48 7.35 -3.73
CA LEU A 49 3.24 8.26 -4.86
C LEU A 49 3.72 9.67 -4.55
N ILE A 50 3.35 10.22 -3.38
CA ILE A 50 3.81 11.55 -2.93
C ILE A 50 5.31 11.60 -2.72
N PHE A 51 5.93 10.55 -2.17
CA PHE A 51 7.39 10.47 -2.03
C PHE A 51 8.10 10.63 -3.38
N ASN A 52 7.59 10.01 -4.43
CA ASN A 52 8.16 10.13 -5.78
C ASN A 52 7.79 11.45 -6.46
N LEU A 53 6.61 12.02 -6.19
CA LEU A 53 6.17 13.27 -6.80
C LEU A 53 6.93 14.49 -6.25
N ARG A 54 7.24 14.51 -4.95
CA ARG A 54 7.86 15.68 -4.28
C ARG A 54 9.13 16.20 -4.93
N PRO A 55 10.13 15.37 -5.32
CA PRO A 55 11.32 15.87 -6.00
C PRO A 55 11.00 16.54 -7.35
N ILE A 56 10.05 15.98 -8.11
CA ILE A 56 9.61 16.52 -9.41
C ILE A 56 8.91 17.86 -9.20
N ALA A 57 7.97 17.93 -8.25
CA ALA A 57 7.28 19.16 -7.89
C ALA A 57 8.25 20.24 -7.38
N GLY A 58 9.25 19.86 -6.59
CA GLY A 58 10.32 20.74 -6.13
C GLY A 58 11.09 21.37 -7.30
N MET A 59 11.45 20.60 -8.32
CA MET A 59 12.09 21.12 -9.54
C MET A 59 11.18 22.11 -10.29
N ALA A 60 9.88 21.81 -10.37
CA ALA A 60 8.91 22.71 -10.98
C ALA A 60 8.74 24.03 -10.17
N GLN A 61 9.08 24.02 -8.90
CA GLN A 61 9.07 25.18 -7.99
C GLN A 61 10.43 25.87 -7.87
N GLY A 62 11.43 25.51 -8.69
CA GLY A 62 12.73 26.17 -8.74
C GLY A 62 13.86 25.45 -8.00
N ALA A 63 13.66 24.26 -7.46
CA ALA A 63 14.77 23.44 -6.98
C ALA A 63 15.70 23.02 -8.13
N PRO A 64 16.98 22.70 -7.87
CA PRO A 64 17.91 22.26 -8.90
C PRO A 64 17.36 21.11 -9.75
N PHE A 65 17.39 21.30 -11.07
CA PHE A 65 16.90 20.28 -12.01
C PHE A 65 17.84 19.08 -12.07
N ASN A 66 17.26 17.88 -12.07
CA ASN A 66 17.96 16.62 -12.28
C ASN A 66 17.06 15.67 -13.09
N ALA A 67 17.39 15.46 -14.35
CA ALA A 67 16.62 14.66 -15.29
C ALA A 67 16.50 13.20 -14.86
N GLU A 68 17.57 12.59 -14.35
CA GLU A 68 17.57 11.19 -13.91
C GLU A 68 16.64 10.96 -12.71
N VAL A 69 16.62 11.93 -11.77
CA VAL A 69 15.70 11.91 -10.63
C VAL A 69 14.25 12.08 -11.13
N ALA A 70 14.00 12.99 -12.05
CA ALA A 70 12.68 13.24 -12.61
C ALA A 70 12.15 12.00 -13.33
N GLU A 71 12.94 11.41 -14.23
CA GLU A 71 12.60 10.19 -14.95
C GLU A 71 12.32 9.02 -14.01
N ARG A 72 13.26 8.68 -13.15
CA ARG A 72 13.14 7.55 -12.22
C ARG A 72 11.89 7.64 -11.35
N ASN A 73 11.66 8.81 -10.78
CA ASN A 73 10.53 9.02 -9.88
C ASN A 73 9.19 8.94 -10.64
N ALA A 74 9.12 9.44 -11.86
CA ALA A 74 7.92 9.30 -12.69
C ALA A 74 7.67 7.83 -13.09
N ARG A 75 8.69 7.07 -13.42
CA ARG A 75 8.56 5.62 -13.67
C ARG A 75 8.06 4.87 -12.43
N ASN A 76 8.51 5.26 -11.23
CA ASN A 76 7.99 4.69 -9.99
C ASN A 76 6.50 5.01 -9.79
N ILE A 77 6.07 6.24 -10.08
CA ILE A 77 4.64 6.62 -10.06
C ILE A 77 3.85 5.77 -11.06
N ALA A 78 4.36 5.62 -12.29
CA ALA A 78 3.70 4.80 -13.31
C ALA A 78 3.57 3.32 -12.90
N ALA A 79 4.54 2.79 -12.15
CA ALA A 79 4.48 1.41 -11.63
C ALA A 79 3.50 1.25 -10.46
N LEU A 80 3.30 2.29 -9.64
CA LEU A 80 2.41 2.25 -8.49
C LEU A 80 0.94 2.49 -8.88
N ALA A 81 0.67 3.35 -9.85
CA ALA A 81 -0.68 3.76 -10.22
C ALA A 81 -1.63 2.59 -10.55
N PRO A 82 -1.23 1.54 -11.30
CA PRO A 82 -2.11 0.40 -11.60
C PRO A 82 -2.52 -0.43 -10.37
N MET A 83 -1.84 -0.28 -9.24
CA MET A 83 -2.20 -0.99 -8.00
C MET A 83 -3.44 -0.41 -7.34
N ILE A 84 -3.72 0.89 -7.55
CA ILE A 84 -4.77 1.64 -6.85
C ILE A 84 -6.14 0.96 -6.97
N PRO A 85 -6.68 0.66 -8.17
CA PRO A 85 -8.02 0.07 -8.28
C PRO A 85 -8.13 -1.27 -7.56
N GLY A 86 -7.10 -2.11 -7.66
CA GLY A 86 -7.07 -3.43 -7.01
C GLY A 86 -7.12 -3.34 -5.48
N LEU A 87 -6.48 -2.34 -4.88
CA LEU A 87 -6.47 -2.13 -3.44
C LEU A 87 -7.86 -1.71 -2.91
N PHE A 88 -8.65 -0.97 -3.69
CA PHE A 88 -10.01 -0.62 -3.33
C PHE A 88 -10.99 -1.75 -3.60
N ALA A 89 -10.80 -2.50 -4.68
CA ALA A 89 -11.61 -3.67 -5.00
C ALA A 89 -11.41 -4.84 -4.01
N ALA A 90 -10.23 -4.94 -3.37
CA ALA A 90 -9.91 -6.01 -2.42
C ALA A 90 -10.81 -6.00 -1.18
N MET A 91 -11.29 -4.84 -0.76
CA MET A 91 -12.20 -4.69 0.38
C MET A 91 -13.00 -3.39 0.27
N ASP A 92 -14.32 -3.49 0.33
CA ASP A 92 -15.20 -2.34 0.58
C ASP A 92 -15.16 -2.01 2.08
N THR A 93 -14.81 -0.75 2.39
CA THR A 93 -14.66 -0.32 3.79
C THR A 93 -15.77 0.61 4.26
N ARG A 94 -16.84 0.83 3.46
CA ARG A 94 -17.92 1.78 3.78
C ARG A 94 -18.70 1.44 5.04
N ASP A 95 -18.82 0.16 5.37
CA ASP A 95 -19.55 -0.33 6.56
C ASP A 95 -18.68 -0.39 7.83
N PHE A 96 -17.45 0.14 7.78
CA PHE A 96 -16.48 0.06 8.86
C PHE A 96 -16.01 1.44 9.31
N ASP A 97 -15.74 1.59 10.59
CA ASP A 97 -15.14 2.80 11.14
C ASP A 97 -13.63 2.81 10.88
N VAL A 98 -13.24 3.38 9.75
CA VAL A 98 -11.84 3.51 9.32
C VAL A 98 -11.50 4.97 9.04
N GLU A 99 -10.30 5.37 9.44
CA GLU A 99 -9.79 6.70 9.11
C GLU A 99 -9.42 6.76 7.63
N THR A 100 -10.20 7.50 6.84
CA THR A 100 -10.01 7.61 5.39
C THR A 100 -10.58 8.91 4.85
N GLU A 101 -9.98 9.42 3.77
CA GLU A 101 -10.50 10.51 2.96
C GLU A 101 -11.15 9.99 1.65
N ALA A 102 -11.21 8.68 1.46
CA ALA A 102 -11.82 8.07 0.29
C ALA A 102 -13.35 8.23 0.33
N LEU A 103 -13.94 8.73 -0.76
CA LEU A 103 -15.38 8.87 -0.89
C LEU A 103 -16.02 7.54 -1.30
N ASP A 104 -17.26 7.31 -0.86
CA ASP A 104 -18.07 6.12 -1.17
C ASP A 104 -18.25 5.89 -2.67
N VAL A 105 -18.26 6.96 -3.45
CA VAL A 105 -18.39 6.96 -4.90
C VAL A 105 -17.34 6.10 -5.62
N ILE A 106 -16.21 5.81 -4.98
CA ILE A 106 -15.18 4.90 -5.51
C ILE A 106 -15.75 3.51 -5.77
N TRP A 107 -16.57 2.99 -4.86
CA TRP A 107 -17.20 1.67 -4.99
C TRP A 107 -18.49 1.70 -5.82
N GLU A 108 -19.09 2.88 -6.01
CA GLU A 108 -20.23 3.08 -6.88
C GLU A 108 -19.81 3.22 -8.35
N ASN A 109 -18.64 3.84 -8.61
CA ASN A 109 -18.10 4.11 -9.94
C ASN A 109 -16.70 3.51 -10.15
N PRO A 110 -16.48 2.20 -9.94
CA PRO A 110 -15.16 1.59 -9.99
C PRO A 110 -14.47 1.68 -11.35
N THR A 111 -15.26 1.75 -12.43
CA THR A 111 -14.71 1.89 -13.80
C THR A 111 -14.09 3.27 -14.00
N GLU A 112 -14.75 4.33 -13.56
CA GLU A 112 -14.22 5.69 -13.66
C GLU A 112 -13.01 5.88 -12.74
N PHE A 113 -13.08 5.37 -11.51
CA PHE A 113 -11.94 5.35 -10.60
C PHE A 113 -10.71 4.66 -11.20
N ALA A 114 -10.90 3.49 -11.84
CA ALA A 114 -9.83 2.80 -12.53
C ALA A 114 -9.27 3.59 -13.73
N ALA A 115 -10.12 4.31 -14.45
CA ALA A 115 -9.70 5.16 -15.56
C ALA A 115 -8.81 6.33 -15.09
N LYS A 116 -9.09 6.93 -13.91
CA LYS A 116 -8.21 7.94 -13.32
C LYS A 116 -6.82 7.39 -12.97
N ALA A 117 -6.75 6.19 -12.40
CA ALA A 117 -5.47 5.53 -12.12
C ALA A 117 -4.70 5.20 -13.41
N GLN A 118 -5.40 4.76 -14.45
CA GLN A 118 -4.81 4.53 -15.77
C GLN A 118 -4.24 5.82 -16.35
N THR A 119 -4.98 6.93 -16.29
CA THR A 119 -4.53 8.26 -16.75
C THR A 119 -3.28 8.72 -15.99
N LEU A 120 -3.21 8.48 -14.68
CA LEU A 120 -2.00 8.78 -13.91
C LEU A 120 -0.80 7.97 -14.41
N MET A 121 -0.97 6.67 -14.66
CA MET A 121 0.08 5.81 -15.21
C MET A 121 0.58 6.32 -16.56
N GLU A 122 -0.33 6.65 -17.47
CA GLU A 122 0.00 7.13 -18.82
C GLU A 122 0.73 8.47 -18.77
N ASN A 123 0.27 9.43 -17.99
CA ASN A 123 0.90 10.73 -17.83
C ASN A 123 2.27 10.65 -17.13
N ALA A 124 2.42 9.71 -16.18
CA ALA A 124 3.72 9.46 -15.54
C ALA A 124 4.74 8.84 -16.50
N ASN A 125 4.32 7.91 -17.37
CA ASN A 125 5.17 7.37 -18.42
C ASN A 125 5.55 8.44 -19.46
N ALA A 126 4.58 9.22 -19.94
CA ALA A 126 4.84 10.32 -20.87
C ALA A 126 5.82 11.35 -20.29
N PHE A 127 5.64 11.71 -19.02
CA PHE A 127 6.58 12.58 -18.31
C PHE A 127 7.99 11.98 -18.23
N ALA A 128 8.10 10.69 -17.90
CA ALA A 128 9.39 10.00 -17.79
C ALA A 128 10.12 9.98 -19.14
N GLU A 129 9.42 9.76 -20.25
CA GLU A 129 10.01 9.82 -21.62
C GLU A 129 10.56 11.22 -21.93
N VAL A 130 9.82 12.28 -21.60
CA VAL A 130 10.32 13.66 -21.77
C VAL A 130 11.54 13.92 -20.89
N ALA A 131 11.50 13.50 -19.62
CA ALA A 131 12.59 13.69 -18.68
C ALA A 131 13.88 12.97 -19.10
N SER A 132 13.77 11.79 -19.71
CA SER A 132 14.92 11.02 -20.18
C SER A 132 15.74 11.75 -21.26
N GLY A 133 15.13 12.70 -21.97
CA GLY A 133 15.81 13.58 -22.92
C GLY A 133 16.72 14.65 -22.29
N GLY A 134 16.65 14.85 -20.99
CA GLY A 134 17.50 15.78 -20.25
C GLY A 134 17.18 17.26 -20.42
N ASP A 135 16.20 17.63 -21.25
CA ASP A 135 15.78 19.01 -21.45
C ASP A 135 14.92 19.49 -20.26
N MET A 136 15.42 20.49 -19.52
CA MET A 136 14.74 21.03 -18.36
C MET A 136 13.40 21.69 -18.73
N ALA A 137 13.36 22.49 -19.78
CA ALA A 137 12.16 23.26 -20.12
C ALA A 137 11.04 22.34 -20.59
N ALA A 138 11.35 21.34 -21.42
CA ALA A 138 10.41 20.32 -21.86
C ALA A 138 9.90 19.49 -20.67
N THR A 139 10.80 19.06 -19.78
CA THR A 139 10.44 18.25 -18.59
C THR A 139 9.51 19.03 -17.65
N LEU A 140 9.85 20.27 -17.30
CA LEU A 140 9.00 21.08 -16.42
C LEU A 140 7.66 21.43 -17.10
N GLY A 141 7.64 21.62 -18.43
CA GLY A 141 6.41 21.80 -19.21
C GLY A 141 5.47 20.59 -19.13
N ALA A 142 6.02 19.38 -19.16
CA ALA A 142 5.26 18.12 -19.05
C ALA A 142 4.68 17.87 -17.63
N PHE A 143 5.19 18.53 -16.60
CA PHE A 143 4.74 18.35 -15.22
C PHE A 143 3.24 18.63 -15.03
N ARG A 144 2.67 19.53 -15.82
CA ARG A 144 1.22 19.84 -15.74
C ARG A 144 0.35 18.62 -15.96
N GLY A 145 0.71 17.74 -16.91
CA GLY A 145 -0.04 16.52 -17.18
C GLY A 145 0.04 15.54 -16.00
N LEU A 146 1.24 15.31 -15.49
CA LEU A 146 1.46 14.42 -14.35
C LEU A 146 0.77 14.94 -13.08
N GLY A 147 1.01 16.20 -12.71
CA GLY A 147 0.43 16.81 -11.50
C GLY A 147 -1.09 16.94 -11.58
N GLY A 148 -1.62 17.28 -12.77
CA GLY A 148 -3.06 17.37 -12.99
C GLY A 148 -3.80 16.07 -12.82
N SER A 149 -3.16 14.91 -13.05
CA SER A 149 -3.78 13.60 -12.81
C SER A 149 -4.12 13.37 -11.33
N CYS A 150 -3.31 13.93 -10.42
CA CYS A 150 -3.58 13.83 -8.98
C CYS A 150 -4.83 14.66 -8.60
N GLY A 151 -4.88 15.94 -9.02
CA GLY A 151 -6.03 16.82 -8.77
C GLY A 151 -7.32 16.25 -9.33
N ASN A 152 -7.32 15.93 -10.62
CA ASN A 152 -8.53 15.40 -11.30
C ASN A 152 -9.10 14.11 -10.69
N CYS A 153 -8.28 13.29 -10.03
CA CYS A 153 -8.76 12.13 -9.30
C CYS A 153 -9.29 12.52 -7.93
N HIS A 154 -8.59 13.42 -7.23
CA HIS A 154 -8.99 13.88 -5.91
C HIS A 154 -10.31 14.65 -5.94
N ASP A 155 -10.56 15.47 -6.95
CA ASP A 155 -11.80 16.24 -7.11
C ASP A 155 -13.05 15.33 -7.12
N ASP A 156 -12.94 14.09 -7.64
CA ASP A 156 -14.08 13.18 -7.78
C ASP A 156 -14.16 12.14 -6.66
N PHE A 157 -13.01 11.75 -6.07
CA PHE A 157 -12.91 10.53 -5.26
C PHE A 157 -12.33 10.72 -3.85
N ARG A 158 -12.00 11.95 -3.46
CA ARG A 158 -11.45 12.28 -2.15
C ARG A 158 -12.26 13.36 -1.46
N VAL A 159 -12.36 13.27 -0.11
CA VAL A 159 -12.92 14.36 0.70
C VAL A 159 -12.12 15.65 0.46
N ASP A 160 -12.83 16.74 0.17
CA ASP A 160 -12.25 18.07 0.10
C ASP A 160 -12.02 18.59 1.52
N ASN A 161 -10.79 18.94 1.83
CA ASN A 161 -10.37 19.41 3.16
C ASN A 161 -10.00 20.91 3.14
N ASP A 162 -10.41 21.68 2.11
CA ASP A 162 -10.12 23.11 1.97
C ASP A 162 -11.00 23.99 2.88
#